data_1191acb0a0d0a47aa7a3a0577d6fa7a1
#
_entry.id   1191acb0a0d0a47aa7a3a0577d6fa7a1
#
_cell.length_a   1.000
_cell.length_b   1.000
_cell.length_c   1.000
_cell.angle_alpha   90.00
_cell.angle_beta   90.00
_cell.angle_gamma   90.00
#
_symmetry.space_group_name_H-M   'P 1'
#
loop_
_entity.id
_entity.type
_entity.pdbx_description
1 polymer ?
#
loop_
_entity_poly.entity_id
_entity_poly.type
_entity_poly.pdbx_seq_one_letter_code
_entity_poly.pdbx_strand_id
1 'polypeptide(L)'
;VWMLLQNGGGICDHAVGTGKTLIMCMAAHEMKRLGMAHKPMIIGLKANVAEIAATYQTAYPHARILYASEKDFSTKNRVSFFNNIKNNDYDCVIMSHDQFGKIPQSPELQRQILQAELDTVEENLEVIRTQGKDVSRGMLKGLEKRKQNLEVKLQKIAYSIEQRTDDVVDFRMMGIDHLFVDESHQFKNLMFNTRHDRVAGLGNSEESHAAEQLSRTELTERIRAQ
;
A
#
# COMPACT_ATOMS: atom_id res chain seq x y z
N VAL A 1 5.90 21.43 5.97
CA VAL A 1 5.95 20.55 7.16
C VAL A 1 4.76 20.85 8.07
N TRP A 2 4.59 22.09 8.56
CA TRP A 2 3.50 22.47 9.49
C TRP A 2 2.11 21.97 9.08
N MET A 3 1.69 22.21 7.83
CA MET A 3 0.40 21.72 7.30
C MET A 3 0.28 20.17 7.35
N LEU A 4 1.35 19.45 7.02
CA LEU A 4 1.35 17.99 7.08
C LEU A 4 1.17 17.48 8.50
N LEU A 5 1.80 18.14 9.48
CA LEU A 5 1.66 17.78 10.88
C LEU A 5 0.25 18.07 11.39
N GLN A 6 -0.32 19.24 11.08
CA GLN A 6 -1.68 19.61 11.53
C GLN A 6 -2.77 18.71 10.97
N ASN A 7 -2.64 18.29 9.69
CA ASN A 7 -3.66 17.52 8.99
C ASN A 7 -3.38 16.01 9.02
N GLY A 8 -2.30 15.56 9.66
CA GLY A 8 -1.88 14.16 9.66
C GLY A 8 -1.45 13.63 8.29
N GLY A 9 -1.31 14.49 7.28
CA GLY A 9 -0.92 14.14 5.91
C GLY A 9 -1.29 15.22 4.89
N GLY A 10 -1.04 14.96 3.61
CA GLY A 10 -1.38 15.88 2.54
C GLY A 10 -0.61 15.65 1.24
N ILE A 11 -0.97 16.37 0.22
CA ILE A 11 -0.31 16.34 -1.10
C ILE A 11 0.57 17.60 -1.22
N CYS A 12 1.87 17.38 -1.48
CA CYS A 12 2.84 18.45 -1.73
C CYS A 12 3.03 18.61 -3.24
N ASP A 13 2.20 19.43 -3.88
CA ASP A 13 2.33 19.80 -5.30
C ASP A 13 3.24 21.02 -5.44
N HIS A 14 4.55 20.75 -5.40
CA HIS A 14 5.59 21.77 -5.56
C HIS A 14 6.37 21.54 -6.85
N ALA A 15 6.91 22.62 -7.42
CA ALA A 15 7.81 22.54 -8.58
C ALA A 15 9.04 21.65 -8.29
N VAL A 16 9.68 21.16 -9.34
CA VAL A 16 10.94 20.40 -9.20
C VAL A 16 12.02 21.27 -8.59
N GLY A 17 12.85 20.72 -7.70
CA GLY A 17 13.96 21.47 -7.06
C GLY A 17 13.56 22.30 -5.85
N THR A 18 12.31 22.32 -5.40
CA THR A 18 11.85 23.11 -4.24
C THR A 18 12.01 22.41 -2.90
N GLY A 19 12.76 21.31 -2.83
CA GLY A 19 13.08 20.62 -1.59
C GLY A 19 12.00 19.66 -1.09
N LYS A 20 11.15 19.09 -1.97
CA LYS A 20 10.13 18.10 -1.60
C LYS A 20 10.68 16.95 -0.75
N THR A 21 11.86 16.42 -1.13
CA THR A 21 12.54 15.36 -0.38
C THR A 21 12.83 15.77 1.05
N LEU A 22 13.35 16.99 1.25
CA LEU A 22 13.62 17.51 2.58
C LEU A 22 12.32 17.70 3.39
N ILE A 23 11.24 18.17 2.76
CA ILE A 23 9.91 18.29 3.41
C ILE A 23 9.43 16.93 3.93
N MET A 24 9.55 15.86 3.12
CA MET A 24 9.18 14.51 3.55
C MET A 24 10.04 14.03 4.72
N CYS A 25 11.37 14.20 4.64
CA CYS A 25 12.30 13.82 5.71
C CYS A 25 11.97 14.54 7.02
N MET A 26 11.75 15.85 6.95
CA MET A 26 11.40 16.67 8.12
C MET A 26 10.04 16.30 8.68
N ALA A 27 9.04 16.07 7.84
CA ALA A 27 7.71 15.69 8.29
C ALA A 27 7.73 14.31 8.98
N ALA A 28 8.42 13.33 8.40
CA ALA A 28 8.59 12.00 8.98
C ALA A 28 9.27 12.06 10.36
N HIS A 29 10.36 12.82 10.47
CA HIS A 29 11.08 12.97 11.73
C HIS A 29 10.24 13.66 12.80
N GLU A 30 9.59 14.77 12.44
CA GLU A 30 8.78 15.55 13.38
C GLU A 30 7.51 14.78 13.81
N MET A 31 6.86 14.02 12.92
CA MET A 31 5.75 13.16 13.30
C MET A 31 6.17 12.12 14.35
N LYS A 32 7.34 11.48 14.17
CA LYS A 32 7.86 10.58 15.18
C LYS A 32 8.21 11.29 16.48
N ARG A 33 8.91 12.41 16.42
CA ARG A 33 9.28 13.21 17.59
C ARG A 33 8.08 13.67 18.41
N LEU A 34 6.96 13.98 17.73
CA LEU A 34 5.70 14.43 18.36
C LEU A 34 4.80 13.26 18.78
N GLY A 35 5.20 12.01 18.51
CA GLY A 35 4.39 10.83 18.82
C GLY A 35 3.17 10.63 17.91
N MET A 36 3.13 11.33 16.77
CA MET A 36 2.08 11.19 15.76
C MET A 36 2.27 9.94 14.90
N ALA A 37 3.51 9.50 14.73
CA ALA A 37 3.88 8.26 14.08
C ALA A 37 4.97 7.54 14.90
N HIS A 38 4.91 6.21 14.97
CA HIS A 38 5.94 5.43 15.66
C HIS A 38 7.06 4.99 14.72
N LYS A 39 6.70 4.59 13.50
CA LYS A 39 7.64 4.11 12.51
C LYS A 39 7.25 4.59 11.11
N PRO A 40 7.55 5.84 10.77
CA PRO A 40 7.26 6.38 9.44
C PRO A 40 8.13 5.71 8.38
N MET A 41 7.58 5.58 7.16
CA MET A 41 8.26 5.05 5.99
C MET A 41 8.23 6.05 4.85
N ILE A 42 9.35 6.22 4.15
CA ILE A 42 9.44 6.99 2.91
C ILE A 42 9.62 6.02 1.74
N ILE A 43 8.78 6.15 0.73
CA ILE A 43 8.83 5.38 -0.50
C ILE A 43 9.23 6.32 -1.64
N GLY A 44 10.28 5.96 -2.37
CA GLY A 44 10.78 6.78 -3.48
C GLY A 44 11.20 5.97 -4.68
N LEU A 45 11.70 6.65 -5.72
CA LEU A 45 12.28 5.96 -6.86
C LEU A 45 13.57 5.23 -6.44
N LYS A 46 13.81 4.08 -7.07
CA LYS A 46 15.01 3.26 -6.79
C LYS A 46 16.31 4.07 -6.85
N ALA A 47 16.43 4.96 -7.82
CA ALA A 47 17.60 5.83 -7.99
C ALA A 47 17.75 6.85 -6.84
N ASN A 48 16.66 7.24 -6.19
CA ASN A 48 16.63 8.33 -5.22
C ASN A 48 16.73 7.84 -3.76
N VAL A 49 16.59 6.55 -3.48
CA VAL A 49 16.59 6.00 -2.11
C VAL A 49 17.82 6.42 -1.31
N ALA A 50 19.01 6.32 -1.91
CA ALA A 50 20.25 6.71 -1.26
C ALA A 50 20.35 8.22 -1.02
N GLU A 51 19.85 9.04 -1.95
CA GLU A 51 19.81 10.50 -1.83
C GLU A 51 18.81 10.94 -0.75
N ILE A 52 17.64 10.31 -0.67
CA ILE A 52 16.65 10.54 0.39
C ILE A 52 17.28 10.24 1.75
N ALA A 53 17.99 9.10 1.88
CA ALA A 53 18.69 8.73 3.10
C ALA A 53 19.79 9.75 3.49
N ALA A 54 20.59 10.20 2.53
CA ALA A 54 21.62 11.22 2.75
C ALA A 54 21.01 12.56 3.17
N THR A 55 19.91 12.97 2.53
CA THR A 55 19.16 14.19 2.89
C THR A 55 18.62 14.09 4.31
N TYR A 56 18.04 12.95 4.67
CA TYR A 56 17.55 12.72 6.04
C TYR A 56 18.68 12.81 7.07
N GLN A 57 19.80 12.15 6.80
CA GLN A 57 20.95 12.12 7.70
C GLN A 57 21.64 13.49 7.83
N THR A 58 21.61 14.29 6.75
CA THR A 58 22.12 15.67 6.79
C THR A 58 21.25 16.57 7.67
N ALA A 59 19.93 16.43 7.58
CA ALA A 59 18.98 17.19 8.39
C ALA A 59 18.99 16.72 9.86
N TYR A 60 19.15 15.42 10.09
CA TYR A 60 19.10 14.78 11.41
C TYR A 60 20.25 13.78 11.59
N PRO A 61 21.47 14.22 11.92
CA PRO A 61 22.67 13.38 11.97
C PRO A 61 22.59 12.21 12.94
N HIS A 62 21.79 12.32 13.99
CA HIS A 62 21.62 11.29 15.03
C HIS A 62 20.43 10.37 14.79
N ALA A 63 19.66 10.58 13.72
CA ALA A 63 18.52 9.76 13.42
C ALA A 63 18.92 8.32 13.03
N ARG A 64 18.21 7.35 13.59
CA ARG A 64 18.36 5.94 13.26
C ARG A 64 17.47 5.60 12.06
N ILE A 65 18.03 5.72 10.86
CA ILE A 65 17.31 5.39 9.63
C ILE A 65 17.76 4.03 9.10
N LEU A 66 16.82 3.31 8.50
CA LEU A 66 17.09 2.09 7.73
C LEU A 66 16.70 2.33 6.28
N TYR A 67 17.63 2.14 5.35
CA TYR A 67 17.32 2.16 3.94
C TYR A 67 17.79 0.90 3.25
N ALA A 68 17.00 0.43 2.30
CA ALA A 68 17.21 -0.84 1.63
C ALA A 68 18.16 -0.68 0.45
N SER A 69 19.30 -1.34 0.48
CA SER A 69 20.16 -1.53 -0.70
C SER A 69 19.64 -2.67 -1.59
N GLU A 70 20.15 -2.75 -2.82
CA GLU A 70 19.78 -3.87 -3.70
C GLU A 70 20.18 -5.25 -3.13
N LYS A 71 21.30 -5.31 -2.40
CA LYS A 71 21.80 -6.55 -1.78
C LYS A 71 20.87 -7.04 -0.67
N ASP A 72 20.27 -6.12 0.08
CA ASP A 72 19.35 -6.44 1.18
C ASP A 72 18.04 -7.03 0.67
N PHE A 73 17.66 -6.73 -0.57
CA PHE A 73 16.44 -7.21 -1.21
C PHE A 73 16.60 -8.45 -2.09
N SER A 74 17.77 -9.10 -2.05
CA SER A 74 17.90 -10.44 -2.60
C SER A 74 16.94 -11.40 -1.89
N THR A 75 16.51 -12.48 -2.58
CA THR A 75 15.53 -13.44 -2.02
C THR A 75 15.96 -14.01 -0.67
N LYS A 76 17.28 -14.18 -0.46
CA LYS A 76 17.84 -14.71 0.79
C LYS A 76 17.83 -13.69 1.92
N ASN A 77 18.12 -12.42 1.64
CA ASN A 77 18.31 -11.39 2.66
C ASN A 77 17.01 -10.65 3.02
N ARG A 78 16.02 -10.69 2.12
CA ARG A 78 14.77 -9.94 2.28
C ARG A 78 14.02 -10.28 3.57
N VAL A 79 13.94 -11.54 3.94
CA VAL A 79 13.30 -11.97 5.19
C VAL A 79 14.03 -11.39 6.40
N SER A 80 15.37 -11.44 6.39
CA SER A 80 16.17 -10.83 7.45
C SER A 80 15.99 -9.31 7.52
N PHE A 81 15.87 -8.64 6.37
CA PHE A 81 15.62 -7.20 6.30
C PHE A 81 14.25 -6.85 6.89
N PHE A 82 13.21 -7.61 6.59
CA PHE A 82 11.87 -7.40 7.15
C PHE A 82 11.83 -7.67 8.67
N ASN A 83 12.52 -8.71 9.12
CA ASN A 83 12.69 -8.97 10.55
C ASN A 83 13.44 -7.84 11.25
N ASN A 84 14.43 -7.24 10.59
CA ASN A 84 15.15 -6.08 11.11
C ASN A 84 14.21 -4.87 11.29
N ILE A 85 13.33 -4.59 10.33
CA ILE A 85 12.32 -3.54 10.48
C ILE A 85 11.38 -3.85 11.65
N LYS A 86 10.89 -5.09 11.76
CA LYS A 86 9.96 -5.52 12.82
C LYS A 86 10.55 -5.33 14.21
N ASN A 87 11.81 -5.76 14.39
CA ASN A 87 12.41 -5.92 15.72
C ASN A 87 13.16 -4.68 16.22
N ASN A 88 13.34 -3.67 15.38
CA ASN A 88 14.07 -2.46 15.76
C ASN A 88 13.20 -1.22 15.65
N ASP A 89 13.49 -0.25 16.50
CA ASP A 89 12.88 1.06 16.45
C ASP A 89 13.75 2.00 15.60
N TYR A 90 13.29 2.29 14.39
CA TYR A 90 13.91 3.24 13.47
C TYR A 90 13.13 4.55 13.46
N ASP A 91 13.82 5.66 13.28
CA ASP A 91 13.21 6.97 13.11
C ASP A 91 12.53 7.11 11.75
N CYS A 92 13.06 6.39 10.75
CA CYS A 92 12.44 6.27 9.45
C CYS A 92 12.97 5.02 8.73
N VAL A 93 12.09 4.39 7.94
CA VAL A 93 12.47 3.34 6.98
C VAL A 93 12.33 3.91 5.58
N ILE A 94 13.34 3.73 4.72
CA ILE A 94 13.34 4.26 3.36
C ILE A 94 13.51 3.12 2.37
N MET A 95 12.62 3.01 1.40
CA MET A 95 12.71 1.98 0.36
C MET A 95 12.16 2.44 -0.98
N SER A 96 12.43 1.68 -2.03
CA SER A 96 11.88 1.97 -3.34
C SER A 96 10.47 1.42 -3.52
N HIS A 97 9.73 1.93 -4.53
CA HIS A 97 8.42 1.41 -4.94
C HIS A 97 8.47 -0.11 -5.20
N ASP A 98 9.48 -0.58 -5.94
CA ASP A 98 9.65 -2.01 -6.23
C ASP A 98 9.90 -2.86 -4.98
N GLN A 99 10.61 -2.31 -4.01
CA GLN A 99 10.89 -2.99 -2.75
C GLN A 99 9.64 -3.03 -1.88
N PHE A 100 8.90 -1.93 -1.81
CA PHE A 100 7.62 -1.84 -1.13
C PHE A 100 6.62 -2.87 -1.69
N GLY A 101 6.51 -2.99 -3.01
CA GLY A 101 5.66 -3.96 -3.68
C GLY A 101 6.00 -5.45 -3.39
N LYS A 102 7.19 -5.72 -2.84
CA LYS A 102 7.61 -7.08 -2.44
C LYS A 102 7.33 -7.43 -0.98
N ILE A 103 6.80 -6.48 -0.20
CA ILE A 103 6.41 -6.75 1.19
C ILE A 103 5.16 -7.65 1.17
N PRO A 104 5.18 -8.80 1.87
CA PRO A 104 4.01 -9.65 1.97
C PRO A 104 2.86 -8.92 2.65
N GLN A 105 1.67 -9.11 2.13
CA GLN A 105 0.45 -8.69 2.81
C GLN A 105 -0.02 -9.78 3.77
N SER A 106 -0.67 -9.36 4.86
CA SER A 106 -1.35 -10.29 5.75
C SER A 106 -2.42 -11.06 4.96
N PRO A 107 -2.42 -12.40 4.97
CA PRO A 107 -3.45 -13.17 4.31
C PRO A 107 -4.85 -12.88 4.87
N GLU A 108 -4.94 -12.53 6.14
CA GLU A 108 -6.19 -12.15 6.82
C GLU A 108 -6.75 -10.86 6.22
N LEU A 109 -5.89 -9.85 5.99
CA LEU A 109 -6.29 -8.61 5.34
C LEU A 109 -6.72 -8.85 3.89
N GLN A 110 -5.96 -9.65 3.14
CA GLN A 110 -6.33 -10.04 1.78
C GLN A 110 -7.69 -10.73 1.73
N ARG A 111 -7.97 -11.63 2.70
CA ARG A 111 -9.26 -12.29 2.82
C ARG A 111 -10.38 -11.29 3.07
N GLN A 112 -10.22 -10.37 4.00
CA GLN A 112 -11.23 -9.34 4.31
C GLN A 112 -11.57 -8.50 3.08
N ILE A 113 -10.58 -8.08 2.32
CA ILE A 113 -10.75 -7.26 1.12
C ILE A 113 -11.49 -8.03 0.02
N LEU A 114 -11.05 -9.27 -0.26
CA LEU A 114 -11.72 -10.10 -1.27
C LEU A 114 -13.14 -10.47 -0.86
N GLN A 115 -13.39 -10.62 0.44
CA GLN A 115 -14.76 -10.85 0.94
C GLN A 115 -15.63 -9.61 0.69
N ALA A 116 -15.18 -8.42 1.03
CA ALA A 116 -15.93 -7.19 0.77
C ALA A 116 -16.18 -6.96 -0.74
N GLU A 117 -15.21 -7.35 -1.59
CA GLU A 117 -15.38 -7.30 -3.05
C GLU A 117 -16.43 -8.32 -3.53
N LEU A 118 -16.42 -9.53 -2.97
CA LEU A 118 -17.40 -10.56 -3.27
C LEU A 118 -18.81 -10.11 -2.87
N ASP A 119 -18.98 -9.57 -1.66
CA ASP A 119 -20.24 -9.05 -1.16
C ASP A 119 -20.80 -7.97 -2.09
N THR A 120 -19.95 -7.04 -2.54
CA THR A 120 -20.33 -6.00 -3.54
C THR A 120 -20.78 -6.60 -4.87
N VAL A 121 -20.10 -7.64 -5.36
CA VAL A 121 -20.46 -8.32 -6.62
C VAL A 121 -21.80 -9.06 -6.45
N GLU A 122 -22.04 -9.69 -5.31
CA GLU A 122 -23.31 -10.37 -5.00
C GLU A 122 -24.48 -9.39 -4.91
N GLU A 123 -24.32 -8.25 -4.23
CA GLU A 123 -25.31 -7.17 -4.19
C GLU A 123 -25.64 -6.66 -5.60
N ASN A 124 -24.62 -6.43 -6.43
CA ASN A 124 -24.84 -6.00 -7.80
C ASN A 124 -25.58 -7.06 -8.64
N LEU A 125 -25.27 -8.34 -8.46
CA LEU A 125 -25.98 -9.44 -9.13
C LEU A 125 -27.44 -9.50 -8.70
N GLU A 126 -27.74 -9.31 -7.42
CA GLU A 126 -29.11 -9.29 -6.90
C GLU A 126 -29.92 -8.10 -7.45
N VAL A 127 -29.34 -6.90 -7.47
CA VAL A 127 -29.96 -5.72 -8.07
C VAL A 127 -30.26 -5.94 -9.54
N ILE A 128 -29.34 -6.54 -10.30
CA ILE A 128 -29.53 -6.82 -11.72
C ILE A 128 -30.63 -7.85 -11.95
N ARG A 129 -30.70 -8.89 -11.12
CA ARG A 129 -31.76 -9.93 -11.20
C ARG A 129 -33.13 -9.36 -10.88
N THR A 130 -33.22 -8.37 -9.98
CA THR A 130 -34.50 -7.72 -9.62
C THR A 130 -34.97 -6.70 -10.65
N GLN A 131 -34.06 -6.04 -11.38
CA GLN A 131 -34.37 -5.04 -12.40
C GLN A 131 -34.94 -5.60 -13.72
N GLY A 132 -34.94 -6.92 -13.93
CA GLY A 132 -35.65 -7.58 -15.01
C GLY A 132 -34.98 -7.50 -16.39
N LYS A 133 -35.79 -7.48 -17.46
CA LYS A 133 -35.39 -7.80 -18.85
C LYS A 133 -34.44 -6.84 -19.56
N ASP A 134 -34.12 -5.67 -18.99
CA ASP A 134 -33.31 -4.65 -19.65
C ASP A 134 -31.80 -4.79 -19.48
N VAL A 135 -31.34 -5.85 -18.80
CA VAL A 135 -29.93 -6.06 -18.55
C VAL A 135 -29.31 -7.00 -19.59
N SER A 136 -28.17 -6.57 -20.14
CA SER A 136 -27.40 -7.37 -21.09
C SER A 136 -26.98 -8.72 -20.49
N ARG A 137 -27.30 -9.83 -21.19
CA ARG A 137 -26.85 -11.18 -20.81
C ARG A 137 -25.34 -11.28 -20.65
N GLY A 138 -24.58 -10.47 -21.40
CA GLY A 138 -23.12 -10.39 -21.30
C GLY A 138 -22.66 -9.84 -19.94
N MET A 139 -23.32 -8.82 -19.44
CA MET A 139 -23.02 -8.20 -18.14
C MET A 139 -23.27 -9.18 -16.98
N LEU A 140 -24.39 -9.86 -17.00
CA LEU A 140 -24.73 -10.88 -15.99
C LEU A 140 -23.68 -12.00 -15.96
N LYS A 141 -23.32 -12.53 -17.15
CA LYS A 141 -22.30 -13.59 -17.27
C LYS A 141 -20.92 -13.10 -16.83
N GLY A 142 -20.57 -11.83 -17.08
CA GLY A 142 -19.32 -11.21 -16.62
C GLY A 142 -19.24 -11.15 -15.10
N LEU A 143 -20.29 -10.72 -14.43
CA LEU A 143 -20.36 -10.66 -12.97
C LEU A 143 -20.35 -12.05 -12.31
N GLU A 144 -21.07 -13.02 -12.89
CA GLU A 144 -21.03 -14.42 -12.41
C GLU A 144 -19.62 -15.02 -12.51
N LYS A 145 -18.93 -14.79 -13.62
CA LYS A 145 -17.52 -15.23 -13.78
C LYS A 145 -16.59 -14.54 -12.76
N ARG A 146 -16.82 -13.25 -12.49
CA ARG A 146 -16.06 -12.51 -11.46
C ARG A 146 -16.30 -13.08 -10.08
N LYS A 147 -17.56 -13.37 -9.71
CA LYS A 147 -17.93 -14.03 -8.45
C LYS A 147 -17.14 -15.33 -8.27
N GLN A 148 -17.19 -16.22 -9.27
CA GLN A 148 -16.47 -17.49 -9.23
C GLN A 148 -14.94 -17.30 -9.05
N ASN A 149 -14.35 -16.33 -9.74
CA ASN A 149 -12.93 -16.04 -9.59
C ASN A 149 -12.57 -15.56 -8.19
N LEU A 150 -13.41 -14.73 -7.56
CA LEU A 150 -13.21 -14.25 -6.19
C LEU A 150 -13.35 -15.38 -5.17
N GLU A 151 -14.34 -16.25 -5.32
CA GLU A 151 -14.53 -17.44 -4.48
C GLU A 151 -13.30 -18.36 -4.52
N VAL A 152 -12.75 -18.62 -5.72
CA VAL A 152 -11.53 -19.43 -5.88
C VAL A 152 -10.32 -18.74 -5.21
N LYS A 153 -10.19 -17.43 -5.34
CA LYS A 153 -9.12 -16.66 -4.66
C LYS A 153 -9.26 -16.75 -3.14
N LEU A 154 -10.47 -16.59 -2.61
CA LEU A 154 -10.74 -16.71 -1.16
C LEU A 154 -10.39 -18.11 -0.63
N GLN A 155 -10.73 -19.17 -1.34
CA GLN A 155 -10.36 -20.54 -0.97
C GLN A 155 -8.84 -20.72 -0.92
N LYS A 156 -8.12 -20.20 -1.90
CA LYS A 156 -6.64 -20.26 -1.91
C LYS A 156 -6.02 -19.50 -0.73
N ILE A 157 -6.57 -18.36 -0.37
CA ILE A 157 -6.10 -17.58 0.79
C ILE A 157 -6.43 -18.30 2.09
N ALA A 158 -7.62 -18.85 2.24
CA ALA A 158 -7.98 -19.65 3.41
C ALA A 158 -6.99 -20.81 3.61
N TYR A 159 -6.68 -21.53 2.55
CA TYR A 159 -5.66 -22.59 2.58
C TYR A 159 -4.26 -22.04 2.95
N SER A 160 -3.87 -20.87 2.44
CA SER A 160 -2.58 -20.26 2.79
C SER A 160 -2.49 -19.83 4.26
N ILE A 161 -3.61 -19.41 4.86
CA ILE A 161 -3.68 -19.09 6.29
C ILE A 161 -3.47 -20.35 7.13
N GLU A 162 -4.11 -21.47 6.76
CA GLU A 162 -3.97 -22.75 7.46
C GLU A 162 -2.53 -23.32 7.37
N GLN A 163 -1.85 -23.08 6.26
CA GLN A 163 -0.48 -23.57 6.01
C GLN A 163 0.61 -22.56 6.42
N ARG A 164 0.23 -21.41 7.02
CA ARG A 164 1.18 -20.35 7.36
C ARG A 164 2.14 -20.84 8.44
N THR A 165 3.44 -20.75 8.14
CA THR A 165 4.50 -20.83 9.14
C THR A 165 4.76 -19.42 9.69
N ASP A 166 5.00 -19.29 10.99
CA ASP A 166 5.17 -18.02 11.72
C ASP A 166 6.35 -17.14 11.26
N ASP A 167 7.14 -17.61 10.30
CA ASP A 167 8.37 -16.95 9.86
C ASP A 167 8.16 -15.81 8.82
N VAL A 168 6.95 -15.61 8.31
CA VAL A 168 6.70 -14.60 7.27
C VAL A 168 6.25 -13.29 7.91
N VAL A 169 7.15 -12.29 7.90
CA VAL A 169 6.82 -10.92 8.33
C VAL A 169 6.05 -10.22 7.23
N ASP A 170 4.83 -9.85 7.52
CA ASP A 170 3.99 -9.00 6.68
C ASP A 170 4.12 -7.50 7.03
N PHE A 171 3.50 -6.64 6.20
CA PHE A 171 3.55 -5.19 6.40
C PHE A 171 3.03 -4.76 7.77
N ARG A 172 1.96 -5.39 8.28
CA ARG A 172 1.36 -5.06 9.57
C ARG A 172 2.31 -5.35 10.73
N MET A 173 3.03 -6.48 10.65
CA MET A 173 4.00 -6.89 11.68
C MET A 173 5.23 -5.99 11.74
N MET A 174 5.52 -5.21 10.69
CA MET A 174 6.64 -4.27 10.68
C MET A 174 6.40 -3.05 11.58
N GLY A 175 5.15 -2.79 11.96
CA GLY A 175 4.77 -1.65 12.81
C GLY A 175 4.90 -0.30 12.12
N ILE A 176 4.87 -0.26 10.78
CA ILE A 176 4.86 0.97 10.01
C ILE A 176 3.45 1.55 10.08
N ASP A 177 3.34 2.79 10.50
CA ASP A 177 2.07 3.45 10.77
C ASP A 177 1.88 4.77 10.00
N HIS A 178 2.89 5.24 9.27
CA HIS A 178 2.77 6.41 8.40
C HIS A 178 3.62 6.26 7.13
N LEU A 179 3.06 6.68 5.99
CA LEU A 179 3.73 6.59 4.69
C LEU A 179 3.91 7.97 4.04
N PHE A 180 5.12 8.22 3.56
CA PHE A 180 5.44 9.33 2.68
C PHE A 180 5.82 8.76 1.31
N VAL A 181 5.18 9.23 0.26
CA VAL A 181 5.37 8.68 -1.08
C VAL A 181 5.87 9.77 -2.02
N ASP A 182 7.08 9.62 -2.53
CA ASP A 182 7.59 10.38 -3.65
C ASP A 182 7.07 9.77 -4.96
N GLU A 183 6.79 10.61 -5.96
CA GLU A 183 6.25 10.17 -7.25
C GLU A 183 4.99 9.28 -7.11
N SER A 184 4.00 9.77 -6.37
CA SER A 184 2.77 9.04 -6.05
C SER A 184 1.98 8.57 -7.29
N HIS A 185 2.29 9.09 -8.47
CA HIS A 185 1.70 8.63 -9.73
C HIS A 185 1.98 7.14 -10.05
N GLN A 186 2.97 6.52 -9.41
CA GLN A 186 3.20 5.08 -9.48
C GLN A 186 2.01 4.26 -8.95
N PHE A 187 1.18 4.86 -8.09
CA PHE A 187 0.01 4.24 -7.47
C PHE A 187 -1.33 4.67 -8.13
N LYS A 188 -1.29 5.30 -9.30
CA LYS A 188 -2.48 5.85 -9.98
C LYS A 188 -3.48 4.81 -10.49
N ASN A 189 -3.04 3.58 -10.71
CA ASN A 189 -3.85 2.53 -11.32
C ASN A 189 -4.57 1.71 -10.24
N LEU A 190 -5.40 2.36 -9.44
CA LEU A 190 -6.31 1.65 -8.53
C LEU A 190 -7.31 0.82 -9.34
N MET A 191 -7.53 -0.43 -8.94
CA MET A 191 -8.60 -1.22 -9.51
C MET A 191 -9.94 -0.58 -9.16
N PHE A 192 -10.69 -0.18 -10.16
CA PHE A 192 -11.98 0.46 -9.99
C PHE A 192 -13.09 -0.45 -10.50
N ASN A 193 -14.04 -0.77 -9.62
CA ASN A 193 -15.23 -1.52 -9.98
C ASN A 193 -16.28 -0.57 -10.55
N THR A 194 -16.49 -0.61 -11.85
CA THR A 194 -17.58 0.14 -12.49
C THR A 194 -18.68 -0.81 -12.96
N ARG A 195 -19.90 -0.31 -13.03
CA ARG A 195 -21.02 -1.00 -13.71
C ARG A 195 -20.85 -1.06 -15.23
N HIS A 196 -19.84 -0.37 -15.76
CA HIS A 196 -19.52 -0.30 -17.19
C HIS A 196 -18.28 -1.13 -17.50
N ASP A 197 -18.30 -1.90 -18.57
CA ASP A 197 -17.24 -2.83 -18.96
C ASP A 197 -15.89 -2.15 -19.28
N ARG A 198 -15.90 -0.85 -19.63
CA ARG A 198 -14.68 -0.06 -19.87
C ARG A 198 -14.92 1.41 -19.59
N VAL A 199 -14.08 1.99 -18.75
CA VAL A 199 -13.95 3.45 -18.62
C VAL A 199 -12.60 3.85 -19.20
N ALA A 200 -12.60 4.73 -20.18
CA ALA A 200 -11.37 5.22 -20.80
C ALA A 200 -10.47 5.88 -19.74
N GLY A 201 -9.21 5.49 -19.70
CA GLY A 201 -8.22 6.02 -18.75
C GLY A 201 -8.12 5.31 -17.39
N LEU A 202 -8.98 4.33 -17.11
CA LEU A 202 -8.87 3.48 -15.92
C LEU A 202 -8.38 2.09 -16.35
N GLY A 203 -7.18 1.71 -15.93
CA GLY A 203 -6.59 0.43 -16.27
C GLY A 203 -7.28 -0.74 -15.57
N ASN A 204 -7.58 -1.79 -16.34
CA ASN A 204 -7.98 -3.10 -15.81
C ASN A 204 -6.75 -3.99 -15.58
N SER A 205 -5.59 -3.44 -15.29
CA SER A 205 -4.37 -4.20 -15.30
C SER A 205 -4.06 -4.82 -13.94
N GLU A 206 -3.62 -6.07 -13.98
CA GLU A 206 -2.99 -6.79 -12.88
C GLU A 206 -1.67 -6.11 -12.40
N GLU A 207 -1.26 -5.03 -13.04
CA GLU A 207 0.00 -4.30 -12.82
C GLU A 207 0.03 -3.42 -11.56
N SER A 208 -1.08 -3.28 -10.86
CA SER A 208 -1.20 -2.34 -9.75
C SER A 208 -1.10 -2.97 -8.35
N HIS A 209 -0.30 -4.02 -8.17
CA HIS A 209 -0.10 -4.60 -6.83
C HIS A 209 0.35 -3.57 -5.79
N ALA A 210 1.18 -2.61 -6.16
CA ALA A 210 1.66 -1.58 -5.26
C ALA A 210 0.57 -0.54 -4.92
N ALA A 211 -0.24 -0.12 -5.89
CA ALA A 211 -1.38 0.77 -5.66
C ALA A 211 -2.47 0.09 -4.81
N GLU A 212 -2.67 -1.20 -5.05
CA GLU A 212 -3.57 -2.03 -4.27
C GLU A 212 -3.12 -2.14 -2.80
N GLN A 213 -1.81 -2.22 -2.54
CA GLN A 213 -1.24 -2.20 -1.21
C GLN A 213 -1.48 -0.87 -0.48
N LEU A 214 -1.33 0.27 -1.14
CA LEU A 214 -1.58 1.59 -0.56
C LEU A 214 -3.06 1.88 -0.31
N SER A 215 -3.94 1.48 -1.24
CA SER A 215 -5.39 1.69 -1.09
C SER A 215 -6.01 0.81 0.00
N ARG A 216 -5.35 -0.28 0.34
CA ARG A 216 -5.84 -1.34 1.23
C ARG A 216 -5.10 -1.40 2.56
N THR A 217 -4.11 -0.55 2.79
CA THR A 217 -3.48 -0.45 4.12
C THR A 217 -4.41 0.25 5.11
N GLU A 218 -4.33 -0.13 6.38
CA GLU A 218 -5.04 0.51 7.50
C GLU A 218 -4.88 2.05 7.53
N LEU A 219 -3.92 2.59 6.77
CA LEU A 219 -3.75 4.02 6.56
C LEU A 219 -4.98 4.67 5.92
N THR A 220 -5.60 3.98 4.96
CA THR A 220 -6.82 4.51 4.30
C THR A 220 -8.02 4.46 5.25
N GLU A 221 -8.08 3.50 6.15
CA GLU A 221 -9.12 3.43 7.18
C GLU A 221 -8.91 4.48 8.27
N ARG A 222 -7.67 4.77 8.67
CA ARG A 222 -7.36 5.86 9.63
C ARG A 222 -7.66 7.25 9.06
N ILE A 223 -7.39 7.48 7.76
CA ILE A 223 -7.73 8.73 7.09
C ILE A 223 -9.25 8.94 6.98
N ARG A 224 -10.04 7.85 6.92
CA ARG A 224 -11.51 7.91 6.88
C ARG A 224 -12.16 7.98 8.26
N ALA A 225 -11.44 7.63 9.32
CA ALA A 225 -11.94 7.64 10.70
C ALA A 225 -11.65 8.96 11.45
N GLN A 226 -10.97 9.90 10.81
CA GLN A 226 -10.79 11.30 11.26
C GLN A 226 -11.70 12.24 10.44
#